data_eb70e0808759b005304698952346f80a
#
_entry.id   eb70e0808759b005304698952346f80a
#
_cell.length_a   1.000
_cell.length_b   1.000
_cell.length_c   1.000
_cell.angle_alpha   90.00
_cell.angle_beta   90.00
_cell.angle_gamma   90.00
#
_symmetry.space_group_name_H-M   'P 1'
#
loop_
_entity.id
_entity.type
_entity.pdbx_description
1 polymer ?
#
loop_
_entity_poly.entity_id
_entity_poly.type
_entity_poly.pdbx_seq_one_letter_code
_entity_poly.pdbx_strand_id
1 'polypeptide(L)'
;MNIIGPDALVFGVDDLPACRQYLLDYGLSDAGGDRFEALDGTAIVLRGRDDASLPPAMGTASLLRETVYGVADAASLDAIETELRRDREVSRRDGVVRSVDDMGFALAFQLTARRPLVMPAERVNGPGDPQRAPNQLGLPPELPALPRTLSHVVYFVPDAARAEAFYQRLGFVCTDRFTGVGPFLRPAGTQDHHTLFMIQTPPFMKGCEHFTFHMGGPTEVLLAGTRFVEKGYQSFWGPGRHRFGSNWFWYFNSPLGCHVEYDADMDLHDEAWAAREVPMGADASQLFLFQYREKRAPSGPPPPGAAH
;
A
#
# COMPACT_ATOMS: atom_id res chain seq x y z
N MET A 1 -7.35 -18.80 -10.18
CA MET A 1 -7.98 -17.50 -9.85
C MET A 1 -6.96 -16.43 -10.15
N ASN A 2 -7.28 -15.54 -11.07
CA ASN A 2 -6.31 -14.55 -11.57
C ASN A 2 -6.58 -13.19 -10.91
N ILE A 3 -6.26 -13.09 -9.62
CA ILE A 3 -6.32 -11.85 -8.85
C ILE A 3 -5.11 -11.00 -9.24
N ILE A 4 -5.34 -9.68 -9.45
CA ILE A 4 -4.29 -8.73 -9.84
C ILE A 4 -3.71 -8.02 -8.61
N GLY A 5 -4.57 -7.65 -7.66
CA GLY A 5 -4.20 -6.90 -6.46
C GLY A 5 -5.36 -6.08 -5.93
N PRO A 6 -5.15 -5.24 -4.91
CA PRO A 6 -6.19 -4.37 -4.39
C PRO A 6 -6.51 -3.25 -5.38
N ASP A 7 -7.76 -3.16 -5.83
CA ASP A 7 -8.26 -2.07 -6.69
C ASP A 7 -8.74 -0.87 -5.87
N ALA A 8 -9.30 -1.13 -4.68
CA ALA A 8 -9.72 -0.06 -3.79
C ALA A 8 -9.77 -0.50 -2.32
N LEU A 9 -9.63 0.46 -1.42
CA LEU A 9 -9.90 0.31 0.00
C LEU A 9 -11.04 1.27 0.38
N VAL A 10 -12.04 0.76 1.10
CA VAL A 10 -13.21 1.52 1.53
C VAL A 10 -13.11 1.80 3.03
N PHE A 11 -13.15 3.06 3.42
CA PHE A 11 -13.07 3.49 4.81
C PHE A 11 -14.38 4.14 5.27
N GLY A 12 -14.80 3.82 6.50
CA GLY A 12 -15.90 4.50 7.19
C GLY A 12 -15.31 5.46 8.23
N VAL A 13 -15.32 6.76 7.94
CA VAL A 13 -14.56 7.77 8.70
C VAL A 13 -15.47 8.73 9.47
N ASP A 14 -14.94 9.34 10.54
CA ASP A 14 -15.69 10.32 11.34
C ASP A 14 -15.61 11.72 10.75
N ASP A 15 -14.46 12.11 10.22
CA ASP A 15 -14.20 13.44 9.63
C ASP A 15 -13.91 13.30 8.13
N LEU A 16 -14.98 13.25 7.33
CA LEU A 16 -14.89 13.19 5.87
C LEU A 16 -14.08 14.35 5.28
N PRO A 17 -14.31 15.63 5.65
CA PRO A 17 -13.53 16.76 5.15
C PRO A 17 -12.02 16.61 5.38
N ALA A 18 -11.60 16.24 6.59
CA ALA A 18 -10.18 16.05 6.90
C ALA A 18 -9.56 14.89 6.10
N CYS A 19 -10.28 13.76 5.98
CA CYS A 19 -9.81 12.62 5.21
C CYS A 19 -9.73 12.93 3.70
N ARG A 20 -10.70 13.67 3.14
CA ARG A 20 -10.66 14.14 1.74
C ARG A 20 -9.44 15.02 1.48
N GLN A 21 -9.21 16.02 2.33
CA GLN A 21 -8.06 16.92 2.19
C GLN A 21 -6.74 16.17 2.30
N TYR A 22 -6.64 15.22 3.26
CA TYR A 22 -5.47 14.37 3.40
C TYR A 22 -5.15 13.60 2.12
N LEU A 23 -6.14 12.95 1.49
CA LEU A 23 -5.92 12.16 0.28
C LEU A 23 -5.56 13.03 -0.94
N LEU A 24 -6.15 14.22 -1.05
CA LEU A 24 -5.78 15.19 -2.09
C LEU A 24 -4.34 15.70 -1.89
N ASP A 25 -3.95 16.01 -0.66
CA ASP A 25 -2.61 16.47 -0.34
C ASP A 25 -1.56 15.34 -0.47
N TYR A 26 -1.97 14.09 -0.26
CA TYR A 26 -1.19 12.89 -0.53
C TYR A 26 -0.90 12.72 -2.03
N GLY A 27 -1.72 13.28 -2.91
CA GLY A 27 -1.54 13.30 -4.35
C GLY A 27 -2.54 12.48 -5.15
N LEU A 28 -3.58 11.94 -4.51
CA LEU A 28 -4.68 11.29 -5.22
C LEU A 28 -5.63 12.31 -5.85
N SER A 29 -6.31 11.93 -6.92
CA SER A 29 -7.26 12.77 -7.63
C SER A 29 -8.70 12.47 -7.20
N ASP A 30 -9.51 13.50 -6.98
CA ASP A 30 -10.96 13.34 -6.71
C ASP A 30 -11.67 12.90 -8.01
N ALA A 31 -12.18 11.66 -8.01
CA ALA A 31 -12.94 11.08 -9.11
C ALA A 31 -14.47 11.24 -8.90
N GLY A 32 -14.88 11.96 -7.87
CA GLY A 32 -16.29 12.14 -7.47
C GLY A 32 -16.80 11.02 -6.56
N GLY A 33 -17.91 11.29 -5.85
CA GLY A 33 -18.54 10.30 -4.98
C GLY A 33 -17.66 9.83 -3.82
N ASP A 34 -16.75 10.69 -3.34
CA ASP A 34 -15.77 10.38 -2.30
C ASP A 34 -14.79 9.24 -2.67
N ARG A 35 -14.50 9.11 -3.96
CA ARG A 35 -13.48 8.22 -4.53
C ARG A 35 -12.24 9.02 -4.92
N PHE A 36 -11.07 8.64 -4.40
CA PHE A 36 -9.77 9.27 -4.62
C PHE A 36 -8.86 8.30 -5.35
N GLU A 37 -8.48 8.63 -6.59
CA GLU A 37 -7.79 7.72 -7.50
C GLU A 37 -6.31 8.05 -7.66
N ALA A 38 -5.49 7.00 -7.73
CA ALA A 38 -4.17 7.02 -8.31
C ALA A 38 -4.25 7.07 -9.85
N LEU A 39 -3.10 7.20 -10.51
CA LEU A 39 -3.04 7.36 -11.96
C LEU A 39 -3.64 6.18 -12.74
N ASP A 40 -3.56 4.96 -12.20
CA ASP A 40 -4.14 3.76 -12.82
C ASP A 40 -5.62 3.53 -12.49
N GLY A 41 -6.23 4.34 -11.64
CA GLY A 41 -7.62 4.20 -11.22
C GLY A 41 -7.85 3.35 -9.97
N THR A 42 -6.80 2.79 -9.38
CA THR A 42 -6.88 2.24 -8.03
C THR A 42 -7.16 3.35 -7.03
N ALA A 43 -7.88 3.07 -5.92
CA ALA A 43 -8.48 4.15 -5.16
C ALA A 43 -8.61 3.90 -3.66
N ILE A 44 -8.81 5.01 -2.94
CA ILE A 44 -9.42 5.04 -1.62
C ILE A 44 -10.84 5.59 -1.76
N VAL A 45 -11.80 4.91 -1.14
CA VAL A 45 -13.21 5.33 -1.11
C VAL A 45 -13.58 5.68 0.32
N LEU A 46 -14.11 6.88 0.52
CA LEU A 46 -14.55 7.36 1.83
C LEU A 46 -16.08 7.32 1.96
N ARG A 47 -16.54 6.99 3.15
CA ARG A 47 -17.94 7.10 3.57
C ARG A 47 -17.98 7.60 5.01
N GLY A 48 -19.08 8.20 5.41
CA GLY A 48 -19.31 8.44 6.85
C GLY A 48 -19.34 7.12 7.62
N ARG A 49 -18.86 7.11 8.86
CA ARG A 49 -18.76 5.89 9.69
C ARG A 49 -20.06 5.08 9.74
N ASP A 50 -21.20 5.77 9.78
CA ASP A 50 -22.53 5.16 9.94
C ASP A 50 -23.29 4.98 8.61
N ASP A 51 -22.61 5.12 7.48
CA ASP A 51 -23.22 4.90 6.17
C ASP A 51 -23.70 3.45 6.04
N ALA A 52 -25.00 3.29 5.79
CA ALA A 52 -25.68 1.99 5.75
C ALA A 52 -25.21 1.09 4.58
N SER A 53 -24.52 1.64 3.59
CA SER A 53 -23.93 0.86 2.47
C SER A 53 -22.65 0.12 2.84
N LEU A 54 -22.01 0.50 3.96
CA LEU A 54 -20.77 -0.11 4.42
C LEU A 54 -20.98 -1.49 5.04
N PRO A 55 -20.06 -2.44 4.87
CA PRO A 55 -20.00 -3.64 5.68
C PRO A 55 -19.92 -3.29 7.18
N PRO A 56 -20.32 -4.19 8.09
CA PRO A 56 -20.20 -3.96 9.54
C PRO A 56 -18.76 -3.59 9.95
N ALA A 57 -18.63 -2.70 10.93
CA ALA A 57 -17.33 -2.38 11.52
C ALA A 57 -16.75 -3.59 12.27
N MET A 58 -15.44 -3.73 12.31
CA MET A 58 -14.75 -4.87 12.92
C MET A 58 -14.78 -4.91 14.46
N GLY A 59 -15.39 -3.92 15.11
CA GLY A 59 -15.41 -3.82 16.59
C GLY A 59 -14.07 -3.44 17.21
N THR A 60 -13.16 -2.88 16.41
CA THR A 60 -11.84 -2.36 16.80
C THR A 60 -11.72 -0.88 16.40
N ALA A 61 -10.55 -0.27 16.60
CA ALA A 61 -10.29 1.10 16.17
C ALA A 61 -10.13 1.27 14.65
N SER A 62 -10.06 0.17 13.89
CA SER A 62 -9.89 0.22 12.44
C SER A 62 -11.08 0.87 11.74
N LEU A 63 -10.80 1.80 10.83
CA LEU A 63 -11.79 2.45 9.97
C LEU A 63 -11.92 1.78 8.59
N LEU A 64 -11.07 0.80 8.26
CA LEU A 64 -11.21 -0.01 7.05
C LEU A 64 -12.49 -0.84 7.13
N ARG A 65 -13.30 -0.78 6.08
CA ARG A 65 -14.59 -1.46 5.99
C ARG A 65 -14.63 -2.53 4.91
N GLU A 66 -13.95 -2.36 3.79
CA GLU A 66 -13.88 -3.35 2.71
C GLU A 66 -12.58 -3.20 1.94
N THR A 67 -11.98 -4.33 1.55
CA THR A 67 -10.88 -4.37 0.57
C THR A 67 -11.44 -4.94 -0.74
N VAL A 68 -11.31 -4.18 -1.82
CA VAL A 68 -11.77 -4.55 -3.14
C VAL A 68 -10.58 -5.04 -3.96
N TYR A 69 -10.57 -6.31 -4.33
CA TYR A 69 -9.57 -6.92 -5.20
C TYR A 69 -10.02 -6.91 -6.66
N GLY A 70 -9.12 -6.51 -7.55
CA GLY A 70 -9.30 -6.63 -8.98
C GLY A 70 -8.94 -8.03 -9.47
N VAL A 71 -9.75 -8.60 -10.35
CA VAL A 71 -9.47 -9.86 -11.05
C VAL A 71 -9.38 -9.62 -12.55
N ALA A 72 -8.61 -10.45 -13.26
CA ALA A 72 -8.35 -10.26 -14.69
C ALA A 72 -9.55 -10.56 -15.58
N ASP A 73 -10.38 -11.53 -15.19
CA ASP A 73 -11.44 -12.05 -16.04
C ASP A 73 -12.64 -12.63 -15.26
N ALA A 74 -13.77 -12.80 -15.95
CA ALA A 74 -15.00 -13.29 -15.35
C ALA A 74 -14.87 -14.74 -14.84
N ALA A 75 -14.08 -15.59 -15.49
CA ALA A 75 -13.89 -16.98 -15.08
C ALA A 75 -13.16 -17.05 -13.72
N SER A 76 -12.19 -16.18 -13.50
CA SER A 76 -11.52 -16.02 -12.20
C SER A 76 -12.49 -15.54 -11.12
N LEU A 77 -13.39 -14.61 -11.44
CA LEU A 77 -14.41 -14.15 -10.51
C LEU A 77 -15.39 -15.27 -10.13
N ASP A 78 -15.84 -16.07 -11.11
CA ASP A 78 -16.73 -17.23 -10.89
C ASP A 78 -16.03 -18.31 -10.05
N ALA A 79 -14.72 -18.53 -10.26
CA ALA A 79 -13.93 -19.47 -9.49
C ALA A 79 -13.76 -19.02 -8.03
N ILE A 80 -13.56 -17.73 -7.78
CA ILE A 80 -13.49 -17.13 -6.42
C ILE A 80 -14.85 -17.29 -5.73
N GLU A 81 -15.95 -16.96 -6.40
CA GLU A 81 -17.30 -17.13 -5.85
C GLU A 81 -17.57 -18.59 -5.48
N THR A 82 -17.22 -19.53 -6.35
CA THR A 82 -17.37 -20.96 -6.11
C THR A 82 -16.56 -21.44 -4.92
N GLU A 83 -15.31 -21.00 -4.79
CA GLU A 83 -14.45 -21.38 -3.67
C GLU A 83 -14.98 -20.83 -2.35
N LEU A 84 -15.39 -19.56 -2.31
CA LEU A 84 -15.90 -18.92 -1.10
C LEU A 84 -17.23 -19.52 -0.63
N ARG A 85 -18.13 -19.91 -1.56
CA ARG A 85 -19.42 -20.57 -1.24
C ARG A 85 -19.28 -21.94 -0.60
N ARG A 86 -18.09 -22.54 -0.56
CA ARG A 86 -17.87 -23.85 0.07
C ARG A 86 -18.08 -23.81 1.59
N ASP A 87 -17.84 -22.67 2.23
CA ASP A 87 -17.80 -22.59 3.68
C ASP A 87 -18.32 -21.26 4.28
N ARG A 88 -18.80 -20.33 3.45
CA ARG A 88 -19.26 -19.02 3.90
C ARG A 88 -20.33 -18.40 3.01
N GLU A 89 -20.98 -17.36 3.53
CA GLU A 89 -21.92 -16.57 2.76
C GLU A 89 -21.21 -15.73 1.71
N VAL A 90 -21.77 -15.71 0.51
CA VAL A 90 -21.29 -14.92 -0.62
C VAL A 90 -22.48 -14.23 -1.28
N SER A 91 -22.34 -12.94 -1.51
CA SER A 91 -23.27 -12.19 -2.34
C SER A 91 -22.63 -11.78 -3.65
N ARG A 92 -23.41 -11.76 -4.74
CA ARG A 92 -22.98 -11.17 -6.02
C ARG A 92 -24.01 -10.16 -6.49
N ARG A 93 -23.57 -8.92 -6.64
CA ARG A 93 -24.41 -7.82 -7.14
C ARG A 93 -23.58 -6.94 -8.07
N ASP A 94 -24.13 -6.53 -9.20
CA ASP A 94 -23.50 -5.63 -10.17
C ASP A 94 -22.10 -6.09 -10.63
N GLY A 95 -21.90 -7.41 -10.73
CA GLY A 95 -20.62 -7.99 -11.13
C GLY A 95 -19.57 -8.05 -9.99
N VAL A 96 -19.92 -7.67 -8.77
CA VAL A 96 -19.02 -7.69 -7.60
C VAL A 96 -19.41 -8.85 -6.68
N VAL A 97 -18.45 -9.73 -6.39
CA VAL A 97 -18.56 -10.82 -5.42
C VAL A 97 -18.09 -10.33 -4.06
N ARG A 98 -18.92 -10.48 -3.02
CA ARG A 98 -18.59 -10.03 -1.66
C ARG A 98 -18.68 -11.17 -0.66
N SER A 99 -17.75 -11.18 0.29
CA SER A 99 -17.70 -12.12 1.40
C SER A 99 -16.85 -11.54 2.54
N VAL A 100 -16.51 -12.36 3.51
CA VAL A 100 -15.56 -12.02 4.60
C VAL A 100 -14.46 -13.08 4.65
N ASP A 101 -13.25 -12.67 5.06
CA ASP A 101 -12.18 -13.64 5.32
C ASP A 101 -12.33 -14.31 6.69
N ASP A 102 -11.39 -15.21 7.02
CA ASP A 102 -11.39 -15.95 8.28
C ASP A 102 -11.12 -15.08 9.51
N MET A 103 -10.63 -13.86 9.31
CA MET A 103 -10.39 -12.87 10.37
C MET A 103 -11.53 -11.85 10.48
N GLY A 104 -12.51 -11.90 9.56
CA GLY A 104 -13.67 -11.00 9.53
C GLY A 104 -13.42 -9.69 8.78
N PHE A 105 -12.41 -9.61 7.91
CA PHE A 105 -12.28 -8.51 6.98
C PHE A 105 -13.26 -8.71 5.83
N ALA A 106 -14.06 -7.67 5.54
CA ALA A 106 -14.93 -7.69 4.36
C ALA A 106 -14.10 -7.56 3.09
N LEU A 107 -14.39 -8.43 2.13
CA LEU A 107 -13.71 -8.52 0.85
C LEU A 107 -14.72 -8.38 -0.29
N ALA A 108 -14.31 -7.67 -1.32
CA ALA A 108 -15.00 -7.62 -2.59
C ALA A 108 -14.05 -8.01 -3.71
N PHE A 109 -14.56 -8.69 -4.74
CA PHE A 109 -13.83 -9.06 -5.94
C PHE A 109 -14.61 -8.58 -7.15
N GLN A 110 -13.93 -7.93 -8.09
CA GLN A 110 -14.52 -7.37 -9.32
C GLN A 110 -13.57 -7.51 -10.50
N LEU A 111 -14.07 -7.36 -11.71
CA LEU A 111 -13.17 -7.13 -12.84
C LEU A 111 -12.36 -5.87 -12.57
N THR A 112 -11.05 -5.96 -12.76
CA THR A 112 -10.16 -4.86 -12.38
C THR A 112 -10.53 -3.55 -13.07
N ALA A 113 -10.49 -2.48 -12.28
CA ALA A 113 -10.66 -1.12 -12.77
C ALA A 113 -9.33 -0.47 -13.22
N ARG A 114 -8.21 -1.20 -13.11
CA ARG A 114 -6.89 -0.66 -13.42
C ARG A 114 -6.74 -0.30 -14.88
N ARG A 115 -6.26 0.90 -15.13
CA ARG A 115 -5.88 1.40 -16.46
C ARG A 115 -4.39 1.12 -16.69
N PRO A 116 -3.96 0.67 -17.88
CA PRO A 116 -2.55 0.51 -18.18
C PRO A 116 -1.79 1.82 -18.02
N LEU A 117 -0.68 1.79 -17.29
CA LEU A 117 0.23 2.92 -17.17
C LEU A 117 1.40 2.75 -18.13
N VAL A 118 1.66 3.78 -18.94
CA VAL A 118 2.84 3.87 -19.81
C VAL A 118 3.65 5.06 -19.33
N MET A 119 4.41 4.85 -18.25
CA MET A 119 5.23 5.89 -17.64
C MET A 119 6.66 5.39 -17.48
N PRO A 120 7.67 6.23 -17.78
CA PRO A 120 9.06 5.81 -17.60
C PRO A 120 9.38 5.62 -16.12
N ALA A 121 10.19 4.61 -15.83
CA ALA A 121 10.84 4.49 -14.53
C ALA A 121 11.93 5.57 -14.37
N GLU A 122 12.30 5.86 -13.12
CA GLU A 122 13.45 6.72 -12.83
C GLU A 122 14.71 6.10 -13.40
N ARG A 123 15.51 6.92 -14.13
CA ARG A 123 16.80 6.48 -14.71
C ARG A 123 17.94 7.07 -13.91
N VAL A 124 18.77 6.23 -13.35
CA VAL A 124 19.92 6.62 -12.52
C VAL A 124 21.21 6.42 -13.32
N ASN A 125 22.08 7.46 -13.40
CA ASN A 125 23.40 7.33 -13.99
C ASN A 125 24.38 6.76 -12.96
N GLY A 126 24.92 5.58 -13.24
CA GLY A 126 26.03 4.98 -12.51
C GLY A 126 27.34 5.13 -13.27
N PRO A 127 28.50 5.21 -12.56
CA PRO A 127 29.80 5.08 -13.20
C PRO A 127 29.90 3.74 -13.95
N GLY A 128 30.20 3.80 -15.26
CA GLY A 128 30.24 2.62 -16.12
C GLY A 128 28.91 2.19 -16.75
N ASP A 129 27.77 2.71 -16.25
CA ASP A 129 26.43 2.40 -16.77
C ASP A 129 25.53 3.64 -16.76
N PRO A 130 25.77 4.63 -17.63
CA PRO A 130 24.93 5.83 -17.70
C PRO A 130 23.60 5.52 -18.39
N GLN A 131 22.49 5.74 -17.68
CA GLN A 131 21.14 5.49 -18.18
C GLN A 131 20.53 6.70 -18.91
N ARG A 132 21.17 7.86 -18.82
CA ARG A 132 20.75 9.10 -19.50
C ARG A 132 21.85 9.60 -20.44
N ALA A 133 21.43 10.16 -21.58
CA ALA A 133 22.34 10.81 -22.50
C ALA A 133 23.00 12.06 -21.88
N PRO A 134 24.19 12.48 -22.35
CA PRO A 134 24.77 13.78 -21.97
C PRO A 134 23.75 14.92 -22.16
N ASN A 135 23.73 15.87 -21.24
CA ASN A 135 22.83 17.03 -21.20
C ASN A 135 21.35 16.70 -20.93
N GLN A 136 21.01 15.45 -20.67
CA GLN A 136 19.68 15.07 -20.20
C GLN A 136 19.61 15.18 -18.68
N LEU A 137 18.71 16.05 -18.18
CA LEU A 137 18.46 16.20 -16.74
C LEU A 137 17.85 14.91 -16.17
N GLY A 138 18.28 14.52 -14.96
CA GLY A 138 17.70 13.38 -14.23
C GLY A 138 16.30 13.69 -13.68
N LEU A 139 16.04 14.95 -13.41
CA LEU A 139 14.77 15.42 -12.88
C LEU A 139 14.23 16.54 -13.75
N PRO A 140 12.98 16.46 -14.22
CA PRO A 140 12.34 17.60 -14.85
C PRO A 140 12.16 18.72 -13.80
N PRO A 141 12.14 20.00 -14.23
CA PRO A 141 11.97 21.14 -13.31
C PRO A 141 10.70 21.03 -12.46
N GLU A 142 9.65 20.43 -13.02
CA GLU A 142 8.36 20.19 -12.34
C GLU A 142 8.05 18.70 -12.37
N LEU A 143 8.57 17.96 -11.37
CA LEU A 143 8.22 16.54 -11.19
C LEU A 143 6.91 16.47 -10.39
N PRO A 144 5.82 15.90 -10.95
CA PRO A 144 4.54 15.81 -10.24
C PRO A 144 4.62 14.98 -8.96
N ALA A 145 5.35 13.86 -8.98
CA ALA A 145 5.44 12.88 -7.88
C ALA A 145 4.05 12.48 -7.38
N LEU A 146 3.27 11.84 -8.25
CA LEU A 146 1.90 11.39 -7.98
C LEU A 146 1.84 9.88 -7.78
N PRO A 147 0.96 9.38 -6.88
CA PRO A 147 0.69 7.96 -6.71
C PRO A 147 0.26 7.30 -8.01
N ARG A 148 0.95 6.22 -8.40
CA ARG A 148 0.71 5.53 -9.66
C ARG A 148 -0.32 4.42 -9.54
N THR A 149 -0.24 3.61 -8.49
CA THR A 149 -1.10 2.45 -8.24
C THR A 149 -1.16 2.12 -6.75
N LEU A 150 -2.29 1.61 -6.27
CA LEU A 150 -2.40 1.02 -4.95
C LEU A 150 -1.58 -0.28 -4.93
N SER A 151 -0.49 -0.26 -4.19
CA SER A 151 0.50 -1.33 -4.12
C SER A 151 0.02 -2.48 -3.23
N HIS A 152 -0.11 -2.20 -1.95
CA HIS A 152 -0.43 -3.22 -0.96
C HIS A 152 -1.22 -2.66 0.23
N VAL A 153 -1.78 -3.58 0.99
CA VAL A 153 -2.42 -3.32 2.29
C VAL A 153 -1.82 -4.25 3.34
N VAL A 154 -1.68 -3.76 4.57
CA VAL A 154 -1.17 -4.54 5.69
C VAL A 154 -2.23 -4.66 6.78
N TYR A 155 -2.44 -5.88 7.23
CA TYR A 155 -3.42 -6.18 8.27
C TYR A 155 -2.75 -6.60 9.58
N PHE A 156 -3.24 -6.05 10.68
CA PHE A 156 -3.13 -6.67 11.98
C PHE A 156 -4.16 -7.79 12.09
N VAL A 157 -3.71 -9.01 12.36
CA VAL A 157 -4.55 -10.20 12.46
C VAL A 157 -4.27 -10.98 13.75
N PRO A 158 -5.29 -11.56 14.40
CA PRO A 158 -5.07 -12.35 15.61
C PRO A 158 -4.42 -13.72 15.36
N ASP A 159 -4.52 -14.25 14.14
CA ASP A 159 -3.96 -15.53 13.71
C ASP A 159 -3.49 -15.43 12.25
N ALA A 160 -2.18 -15.17 12.10
CA ALA A 160 -1.58 -15.00 10.78
C ALA A 160 -1.56 -16.29 9.95
N ALA A 161 -1.41 -17.45 10.59
CA ALA A 161 -1.39 -18.73 9.88
C ALA A 161 -2.77 -19.08 9.31
N ARG A 162 -3.84 -18.87 10.06
CA ARG A 162 -5.20 -19.07 9.59
C ARG A 162 -5.57 -18.06 8.50
N ALA A 163 -5.16 -16.81 8.65
CA ALA A 163 -5.38 -15.80 7.64
C ALA A 163 -4.64 -16.16 6.33
N GLU A 164 -3.37 -16.55 6.40
CA GLU A 164 -2.60 -17.01 5.24
C GLU A 164 -3.28 -18.18 4.53
N ALA A 165 -3.71 -19.21 5.27
CA ALA A 165 -4.39 -20.36 4.69
C ALA A 165 -5.64 -19.98 3.91
N PHE A 166 -6.39 -18.96 4.37
CA PHE A 166 -7.52 -18.43 3.62
C PHE A 166 -7.10 -17.82 2.27
N TYR A 167 -6.08 -16.95 2.26
CA TYR A 167 -5.64 -16.30 1.01
C TYR A 167 -4.95 -17.28 0.06
N GLN A 168 -4.28 -18.33 0.57
CA GLN A 168 -3.72 -19.40 -0.27
C GLN A 168 -4.81 -20.15 -1.04
N ARG A 169 -6.00 -20.36 -0.46
CA ARG A 169 -7.16 -20.93 -1.17
C ARG A 169 -7.61 -20.08 -2.35
N LEU A 170 -7.39 -18.75 -2.28
CA LEU A 170 -7.68 -17.80 -3.36
C LEU A 170 -6.53 -17.64 -4.35
N GLY A 171 -5.44 -18.41 -4.18
CA GLY A 171 -4.30 -18.39 -5.09
C GLY A 171 -3.21 -17.39 -4.71
N PHE A 172 -3.17 -16.90 -3.47
CA PHE A 172 -2.01 -16.14 -2.99
C PHE A 172 -0.84 -17.07 -2.65
N VAL A 173 0.37 -16.58 -2.85
CA VAL A 173 1.62 -17.27 -2.53
C VAL A 173 2.44 -16.42 -1.55
N CYS A 174 3.15 -17.09 -0.64
CA CYS A 174 4.07 -16.42 0.27
C CYS A 174 5.38 -16.13 -0.47
N THR A 175 5.83 -14.88 -0.42
CA THR A 175 7.11 -14.44 -0.98
C THR A 175 8.21 -14.40 0.05
N ASP A 176 7.90 -13.94 1.26
CA ASP A 176 8.81 -13.91 2.39
C ASP A 176 8.00 -13.98 3.70
N ARG A 177 8.69 -14.21 4.82
CA ARG A 177 8.04 -14.29 6.14
C ARG A 177 8.93 -13.73 7.24
N PHE A 178 8.35 -12.93 8.11
CA PHE A 178 8.92 -12.68 9.42
C PHE A 178 8.44 -13.75 10.40
N THR A 179 9.37 -14.59 10.89
CA THR A 179 9.06 -15.66 11.84
C THR A 179 8.41 -15.09 13.11
N GLY A 180 7.26 -15.64 13.48
CA GLY A 180 6.49 -15.17 14.64
C GLY A 180 5.69 -13.88 14.42
N VAL A 181 5.75 -13.28 13.22
CA VAL A 181 4.99 -12.09 12.84
C VAL A 181 3.99 -12.40 11.74
N GLY A 182 4.44 -12.83 10.55
CA GLY A 182 3.53 -13.18 9.48
C GLY A 182 4.12 -13.16 8.08
N PRO A 183 3.31 -13.57 7.07
CA PRO A 183 3.72 -13.71 5.69
C PRO A 183 3.51 -12.43 4.88
N PHE A 184 4.40 -12.19 3.93
CA PHE A 184 4.20 -11.34 2.77
C PHE A 184 3.58 -12.18 1.66
N LEU A 185 2.44 -11.75 1.13
CA LEU A 185 1.66 -12.49 0.14
C LEU A 185 1.46 -11.69 -1.13
N ARG A 186 1.51 -12.38 -2.27
CA ARG A 186 1.09 -11.87 -3.57
C ARG A 186 0.13 -12.86 -4.26
N PRO A 187 -0.79 -12.42 -5.12
CA PRO A 187 -1.51 -13.34 -5.99
C PRO A 187 -0.54 -14.06 -6.93
N ALA A 188 -0.68 -15.35 -7.11
CA ALA A 188 0.11 -16.10 -8.09
C ALA A 188 -0.11 -15.51 -9.50
N GLY A 189 0.99 -15.38 -10.26
CA GLY A 189 0.98 -14.74 -11.59
C GLY A 189 1.18 -13.23 -11.57
N THR A 190 1.19 -12.57 -10.41
CA THR A 190 1.67 -11.19 -10.27
C THR A 190 3.16 -11.19 -9.88
N GLN A 191 3.84 -10.06 -10.00
CA GLN A 191 5.30 -10.00 -9.80
C GLN A 191 5.74 -9.24 -8.57
N ASP A 192 4.98 -8.25 -8.11
CA ASP A 192 5.35 -7.46 -6.92
C ASP A 192 5.64 -8.38 -5.73
N HIS A 193 6.67 -8.05 -4.94
CA HIS A 193 7.03 -8.84 -3.76
C HIS A 193 5.80 -9.14 -2.89
N HIS A 194 4.92 -8.17 -2.68
CA HIS A 194 3.67 -8.41 -1.97
C HIS A 194 2.60 -7.37 -2.33
N THR A 195 1.36 -7.79 -2.25
CA THR A 195 0.17 -6.92 -2.28
C THR A 195 -0.59 -6.98 -0.96
N LEU A 196 -0.21 -7.90 -0.08
CA LEU A 196 -0.78 -8.11 1.23
C LEU A 196 0.31 -8.56 2.20
N PHE A 197 0.41 -7.91 3.36
CA PHE A 197 1.22 -8.38 4.47
C PHE A 197 0.34 -8.52 5.72
N MET A 198 0.61 -9.52 6.53
CA MET A 198 -0.12 -9.78 7.75
C MET A 198 0.80 -9.75 8.95
N ILE A 199 0.40 -9.03 9.99
CA ILE A 199 1.14 -8.92 11.24
C ILE A 199 0.28 -9.53 12.35
N GLN A 200 0.77 -10.58 12.99
CA GLN A 200 0.08 -11.20 14.10
C GLN A 200 0.11 -10.29 15.33
N THR A 201 -1.06 -9.97 15.85
CA THR A 201 -1.27 -9.07 16.98
C THR A 201 -2.40 -9.57 17.88
N PRO A 202 -2.52 -9.05 19.12
CA PRO A 202 -3.69 -9.31 19.94
C PRO A 202 -5.01 -8.93 19.23
N PRO A 203 -6.13 -9.64 19.49
CA PRO A 203 -7.40 -9.45 18.78
C PRO A 203 -7.95 -8.02 18.81
N PHE A 204 -7.69 -7.25 19.86
CA PHE A 204 -8.18 -5.87 19.98
C PHE A 204 -7.49 -4.89 19.00
N MET A 205 -6.35 -5.27 18.43
CA MET A 205 -5.63 -4.48 17.41
C MET A 205 -6.05 -4.81 15.98
N LYS A 206 -6.87 -5.85 15.76
CA LYS A 206 -7.28 -6.28 14.41
C LYS A 206 -7.74 -5.10 13.55
N GLY A 207 -7.18 -4.97 12.35
CA GLY A 207 -7.51 -3.88 11.45
C GLY A 207 -6.47 -3.64 10.37
N CYS A 208 -6.58 -2.52 9.68
CA CYS A 208 -5.57 -2.03 8.76
C CYS A 208 -4.43 -1.38 9.55
N GLU A 209 -3.20 -1.83 9.31
CA GLU A 209 -2.00 -1.18 9.85
C GLU A 209 -1.57 -0.03 8.95
N HIS A 210 -1.43 -0.31 7.64
CA HIS A 210 -1.21 0.71 6.63
C HIS A 210 -1.68 0.25 5.25
N PHE A 211 -1.70 1.19 4.32
CA PHE A 211 -1.77 0.94 2.89
C PHE A 211 -0.78 1.83 2.15
N THR A 212 -0.44 1.42 0.93
CA THR A 212 0.70 1.98 0.21
C THR A 212 0.35 2.22 -1.25
N PHE A 213 0.86 3.34 -1.79
CA PHE A 213 0.82 3.59 -3.23
C PHE A 213 2.23 3.63 -3.80
N HIS A 214 2.45 2.89 -4.90
CA HIS A 214 3.67 2.97 -5.69
C HIS A 214 3.83 4.33 -6.36
N MET A 215 5.03 4.87 -6.23
CA MET A 215 5.54 6.05 -6.93
C MET A 215 6.42 5.62 -8.11
N GLY A 216 6.90 6.56 -8.90
CA GLY A 216 7.71 6.27 -10.07
C GLY A 216 9.17 5.93 -9.81
N GLY A 217 9.64 6.11 -8.59
CA GLY A 217 11.01 5.83 -8.19
C GLY A 217 11.37 6.49 -6.85
N PRO A 218 12.59 6.26 -6.35
CA PRO A 218 13.07 6.80 -5.07
C PRO A 218 12.92 8.31 -4.95
N THR A 219 13.23 9.04 -6.01
CA THR A 219 13.13 10.52 -6.02
C THR A 219 11.68 10.98 -5.84
N GLU A 220 10.72 10.29 -6.46
CA GLU A 220 9.30 10.64 -6.28
C GLU A 220 8.82 10.37 -4.86
N VAL A 221 9.25 9.27 -4.21
CA VAL A 221 8.96 8.99 -2.79
C VAL A 221 9.47 10.11 -1.88
N LEU A 222 10.75 10.49 -2.06
CA LEU A 222 11.38 11.51 -1.24
C LEU A 222 10.76 12.90 -1.47
N LEU A 223 10.43 13.24 -2.73
CA LEU A 223 9.82 14.51 -3.07
C LEU A 223 8.38 14.61 -2.57
N ALA A 224 7.57 13.57 -2.78
CA ALA A 224 6.19 13.52 -2.30
C ALA A 224 6.15 13.61 -0.75
N GLY A 225 6.95 12.82 -0.05
CA GLY A 225 7.03 12.86 1.40
C GLY A 225 7.52 14.22 1.92
N THR A 226 8.51 14.86 1.27
CA THR A 226 8.98 16.21 1.63
C THR A 226 7.85 17.24 1.52
N ARG A 227 7.12 17.25 0.37
CA ARG A 227 5.97 18.13 0.15
C ARG A 227 4.87 17.90 1.18
N PHE A 228 4.67 16.64 1.58
CA PHE A 228 3.66 16.25 2.56
C PHE A 228 4.02 16.75 3.97
N VAL A 229 5.30 16.66 4.36
CA VAL A 229 5.80 17.28 5.59
C VAL A 229 5.68 18.81 5.55
N GLU A 230 6.02 19.45 4.42
CA GLU A 230 5.88 20.91 4.22
C GLU A 230 4.42 21.39 4.35
N LYS A 231 3.44 20.52 4.07
CA LYS A 231 2.00 20.77 4.30
C LYS A 231 1.58 20.54 5.78
N GLY A 232 2.49 20.12 6.65
CA GLY A 232 2.23 19.92 8.08
C GLY A 232 1.84 18.51 8.49
N TYR A 233 1.88 17.53 7.58
CA TYR A 233 1.59 16.14 7.91
C TYR A 233 2.76 15.49 8.65
N GLN A 234 2.44 14.68 9.65
CA GLN A 234 3.44 14.09 10.54
C GLN A 234 3.99 12.79 9.95
N SER A 235 5.30 12.76 9.70
CA SER A 235 6.03 11.53 9.40
C SER A 235 5.96 10.56 10.59
N PHE A 236 5.63 9.31 10.31
CA PHE A 236 5.63 8.23 11.29
C PHE A 236 6.95 7.46 11.25
N TRP A 237 7.35 6.96 10.06
CA TRP A 237 8.55 6.16 9.88
C TRP A 237 9.14 6.36 8.48
N GLY A 238 10.42 6.59 8.39
CA GLY A 238 11.12 6.87 7.12
C GLY A 238 11.57 8.33 6.99
N PRO A 239 12.08 8.73 5.81
CA PRO A 239 12.28 7.86 4.65
C PRO A 239 13.39 6.82 4.85
N GLY A 240 13.27 5.70 4.16
CA GLY A 240 14.23 4.61 4.25
C GLY A 240 14.11 3.62 3.10
N ARG A 241 14.78 2.48 3.24
CA ARG A 241 14.69 1.37 2.32
C ARG A 241 14.48 0.06 3.07
N HIS A 242 13.48 -0.72 2.68
CA HIS A 242 13.21 -2.04 3.23
C HIS A 242 14.29 -3.05 2.81
N ARG A 243 14.46 -4.09 3.63
CA ARG A 243 15.30 -5.24 3.27
C ARG A 243 14.50 -6.31 2.52
N PHE A 244 13.25 -6.59 2.94
CA PHE A 244 12.30 -7.42 2.22
C PHE A 244 11.48 -6.56 1.27
N GLY A 245 11.41 -6.99 0.00
CA GLY A 245 10.79 -6.21 -1.06
C GLY A 245 11.67 -5.08 -1.59
N SER A 246 12.79 -4.75 -0.94
CA SER A 246 13.78 -3.72 -1.35
C SER A 246 13.21 -2.33 -1.61
N ASN A 247 11.91 -2.11 -1.40
CA ASN A 247 11.27 -0.84 -1.75
C ASN A 247 11.73 0.30 -0.84
N TRP A 248 11.86 1.49 -1.44
CA TRP A 248 11.94 2.75 -0.71
C TRP A 248 10.61 3.01 -0.05
N PHE A 249 10.61 3.63 1.15
CA PHE A 249 9.40 3.88 1.90
C PHE A 249 9.42 5.21 2.65
N TRP A 250 8.22 5.77 2.88
CA TRP A 250 8.00 6.85 3.83
C TRP A 250 6.56 6.81 4.35
N TYR A 251 6.39 6.54 5.66
CA TYR A 251 5.10 6.40 6.34
C TYR A 251 4.68 7.68 7.01
N PHE A 252 3.38 7.93 6.98
CA PHE A 252 2.75 9.09 7.59
C PHE A 252 1.57 8.69 8.46
N ASN A 253 1.34 9.44 9.57
CA ASN A 253 0.11 9.35 10.32
C ASN A 253 -1.06 9.84 9.45
N SER A 254 -2.22 9.21 9.58
CA SER A 254 -3.39 9.59 8.79
C SER A 254 -4.67 9.69 9.63
N PRO A 255 -5.67 10.45 9.17
CA PRO A 255 -6.99 10.49 9.81
C PRO A 255 -7.85 9.25 9.49
N LEU A 256 -7.31 8.27 8.74
CA LEU A 256 -8.00 7.05 8.31
C LEU A 256 -7.89 5.90 9.34
N GLY A 257 -7.30 6.14 10.51
CA GLY A 257 -7.13 5.14 11.56
C GLY A 257 -6.07 4.07 11.26
N CYS A 258 -5.19 4.35 10.32
CA CYS A 258 -4.02 3.54 9.94
C CYS A 258 -2.92 4.47 9.42
N HIS A 259 -1.70 3.94 9.17
CA HIS A 259 -0.67 4.71 8.47
C HIS A 259 -0.91 4.69 6.96
N VAL A 260 -0.27 5.63 6.26
CA VAL A 260 -0.22 5.68 4.79
C VAL A 260 1.24 5.78 4.37
N GLU A 261 1.61 5.03 3.34
CA GLU A 261 2.98 4.93 2.86
C GLU A 261 3.09 5.34 1.40
N TYR A 262 4.12 6.11 1.07
CA TYR A 262 4.67 6.18 -0.29
C TYR A 262 5.76 5.13 -0.43
N ASP A 263 5.75 4.33 -1.50
CA ASP A 263 6.84 3.42 -1.81
C ASP A 263 7.24 3.43 -3.29
N ALA A 264 8.39 2.86 -3.60
CA ALA A 264 8.87 2.64 -4.97
C ALA A 264 9.98 1.59 -5.02
N ASP A 265 10.23 1.06 -6.22
CA ASP A 265 11.34 0.14 -6.51
C ASP A 265 11.23 -1.17 -5.71
N MET A 266 10.02 -1.74 -5.68
CA MET A 266 9.77 -3.04 -5.06
C MET A 266 10.37 -4.17 -5.90
N ASP A 267 10.94 -5.19 -5.24
CA ASP A 267 11.42 -6.41 -5.89
C ASP A 267 10.29 -7.09 -6.66
N LEU A 268 10.62 -7.64 -7.81
CA LEU A 268 9.72 -8.45 -8.62
C LEU A 268 10.12 -9.91 -8.54
N HIS A 269 9.15 -10.79 -8.32
CA HIS A 269 9.32 -12.23 -8.20
C HIS A 269 8.41 -12.98 -9.15
N ASP A 270 8.85 -14.14 -9.57
CA ASP A 270 8.09 -15.12 -10.32
C ASP A 270 7.89 -16.43 -9.52
N GLU A 271 7.50 -17.50 -10.18
CA GLU A 271 7.25 -18.80 -9.55
C GLU A 271 8.53 -19.54 -9.15
N ALA A 272 9.71 -19.09 -9.61
CA ALA A 272 11.00 -19.66 -9.21
C ALA A 272 11.52 -19.11 -7.88
N TRP A 273 10.88 -18.06 -7.34
CA TRP A 273 11.29 -17.48 -6.07
C TRP A 273 11.02 -18.43 -4.90
N ALA A 274 12.04 -18.67 -4.09
CA ALA A 274 11.93 -19.39 -2.82
C ALA A 274 11.78 -18.41 -1.66
N ALA A 275 10.65 -18.50 -0.95
CA ALA A 275 10.36 -17.63 0.19
C ALA A 275 11.46 -17.71 1.26
N ARG A 276 11.90 -16.55 1.75
CA ARG A 276 12.86 -16.45 2.85
C ARG A 276 12.09 -16.34 4.18
N GLU A 277 12.64 -16.94 5.22
CA GLU A 277 12.13 -16.81 6.57
C GLU A 277 13.21 -16.27 7.50
N VAL A 278 12.93 -15.14 8.15
CA VAL A 278 13.85 -14.54 9.13
C VAL A 278 13.10 -14.03 10.36
N PRO A 279 13.74 -14.00 11.54
CA PRO A 279 13.15 -13.36 12.70
C PRO A 279 13.00 -11.85 12.48
N MET A 280 11.93 -11.28 13.04
CA MET A 280 11.70 -9.85 12.99
C MET A 280 12.75 -9.10 13.80
N GLY A 281 13.21 -7.97 13.27
CA GLY A 281 14.13 -7.05 13.92
C GLY A 281 14.35 -5.82 13.05
N ALA A 282 14.94 -4.78 13.59
CA ALA A 282 15.22 -3.55 12.84
C ALA A 282 16.07 -3.84 11.58
N ASP A 283 17.10 -4.68 11.72
CA ASP A 283 17.97 -5.07 10.60
C ASP A 283 17.27 -5.98 9.57
N ALA A 284 16.14 -6.59 9.92
CA ALA A 284 15.35 -7.39 9.00
C ALA A 284 14.32 -6.54 8.24
N SER A 285 13.74 -5.53 8.88
CA SER A 285 12.70 -4.67 8.29
C SER A 285 13.25 -3.53 7.46
N GLN A 286 14.45 -3.01 7.77
CA GLN A 286 15.04 -1.88 7.06
C GLN A 286 16.52 -2.09 6.76
N LEU A 287 16.96 -1.67 5.56
CA LEU A 287 18.37 -1.63 5.19
C LEU A 287 19.03 -0.36 5.74
N PHE A 288 18.35 0.76 5.63
CA PHE A 288 18.74 2.05 6.21
C PHE A 288 17.51 2.94 6.45
N LEU A 289 17.70 3.97 7.27
CA LEU A 289 16.71 4.99 7.60
C LEU A 289 17.37 6.37 7.58
N PHE A 290 16.72 7.35 6.97
CA PHE A 290 17.12 8.75 7.06
C PHE A 290 16.32 9.47 8.15
N GLN A 291 16.95 10.46 8.80
CA GLN A 291 16.22 11.44 9.58
C GLN A 291 15.87 12.65 8.71
N TYR A 292 14.59 13.04 8.71
CA TYR A 292 14.21 14.31 8.11
C TYR A 292 14.85 15.47 8.90
N ARG A 293 15.50 16.40 8.20
CA ARG A 293 16.08 17.62 8.76
C ARG A 293 15.69 18.80 7.91
N GLU A 294 15.61 19.97 8.54
CA GLU A 294 15.43 21.22 7.81
C GLU A 294 16.53 21.44 6.77
N LYS A 295 16.19 22.19 5.73
CA LYS A 295 17.15 22.53 4.66
C LYS A 295 18.35 23.25 5.27
N ARG A 296 19.55 22.85 4.86
CA ARG A 296 20.77 23.50 5.28
C ARG A 296 20.78 24.96 4.82
N ALA A 297 21.05 25.89 5.75
CA ALA A 297 21.30 27.28 5.37
C ALA A 297 22.54 27.38 4.44
N PRO A 298 22.53 28.23 3.41
CA PRO A 298 23.61 28.31 2.42
C PRO A 298 24.91 28.92 2.99
N SER A 299 24.93 29.46 4.18
CA SER A 299 26.07 30.17 4.75
C SER A 299 26.77 29.32 5.81
N GLY A 300 27.97 28.85 5.52
CA GLY A 300 29.00 28.37 6.44
C GLY A 300 28.59 27.74 7.79
N PRO A 301 29.51 27.45 8.66
CA PRO A 301 29.20 26.95 9.99
C PRO A 301 28.42 28.02 10.79
N PRO A 302 27.50 27.60 11.69
CA PRO A 302 26.78 28.57 12.55
C PRO A 302 27.76 29.42 13.35
N PRO A 303 27.43 30.68 13.62
CA PRO A 303 28.28 31.54 14.43
C PRO A 303 28.51 30.92 15.83
N PRO A 304 29.69 31.15 16.44
CA PRO A 304 29.95 30.63 17.78
C PRO A 304 28.87 31.08 18.76
N GLY A 305 28.26 30.13 19.48
CA GLY A 305 27.21 30.40 20.45
C GLY A 305 25.76 30.26 19.93
N ALA A 306 25.51 29.90 18.66
CA ALA A 306 24.19 29.47 18.22
C ALA A 306 23.88 28.07 18.81
N ALA A 307 22.84 28.00 19.63
CA ALA A 307 22.38 26.72 20.17
C ALA A 307 21.88 25.81 19.03
N HIS A 308 22.24 24.52 19.13
CA HIS A 308 21.73 23.45 18.26
C HIS A 308 20.29 23.09 18.63
#